data_9a8671fbdbd2af416122c195acea2278
#
_entry.id   9a8671fbdbd2af416122c195acea2278
#
_cell.length_a   1.000
_cell.length_b   1.000
_cell.length_c   1.000
_cell.angle_alpha   90.00
_cell.angle_beta   90.00
_cell.angle_gamma   90.00
#
_symmetry.space_group_name_H-M   'P 1'
#
loop_
_entity.id
_entity.type
_entity.pdbx_description
1 polymer ?
#
loop_
_entity_poly.entity_id
_entity_poly.type
_entity_poly.pdbx_seq_one_letter_code
_entity_poly.pdbx_strand_id
1 'polypeptide(L)'
;MTPMALNREYITFGEAARHARRIFGTMVKPAGSACNLDCAYCYYLDKAAIYGGREPRMDFDLLERYIQQYIEGTDADTVTFVWHGGEPLIAGYDWFVRAMELQQRYAAGKHIVNTLQTNGTLVDERWCDLFRANNFLIGVSLDGPQDIHDAFRRDRLGKGTFDRVMETVDMMRRHGVEYNILATVNARSAGRGAEVYRFLRSVTDFIQFLPVSEHVIMEQGAARPHIVPPATEGAVPAPWSISAAAFGEFMCDVFDVWVREDVGRCFVQLFDATLANYMNVPPGVCSMCETCGETLVVEHNGDVYPCDHFVYPEFLLGNIGHDTLRDIFGSERQLQFGLAKRNTLPRECLRCQYRPLCHGECPKHRFAVSKSGDAGLNALCAGYKLFFRHTQPYMERMRHLLVKQQPPAAIMPWARRQPMRKGL
;
A
#
# COMPACT_ATOMS: atom_id res chain seq x y z
N MET A 1 -4.70 -9.49 -21.10
CA MET A 1 -5.01 -10.32 -19.89
C MET A 1 -6.30 -11.06 -20.17
N THR A 2 -6.28 -12.38 -20.24
CA THR A 2 -7.52 -13.16 -20.14
C THR A 2 -8.14 -12.79 -18.80
N PRO A 3 -9.45 -12.42 -18.73
CA PRO A 3 -10.10 -12.16 -17.46
C PRO A 3 -9.78 -13.32 -16.53
N MET A 4 -9.29 -13.03 -15.32
CA MET A 4 -9.11 -14.05 -14.30
C MET A 4 -10.42 -14.84 -14.25
N ALA A 5 -10.40 -16.13 -14.60
CA ALA A 5 -11.56 -16.97 -14.53
C ALA A 5 -12.05 -16.99 -13.08
N LEU A 6 -13.09 -16.22 -12.81
CA LEU A 6 -13.70 -16.10 -11.50
C LEU A 6 -14.38 -17.44 -11.21
N ASN A 7 -13.71 -18.27 -10.42
CA ASN A 7 -14.30 -19.55 -9.99
C ASN A 7 -15.39 -19.23 -8.95
N ARG A 8 -16.65 -19.47 -9.30
CA ARG A 8 -17.83 -19.14 -8.47
C ARG A 8 -17.99 -20.04 -7.22
N GLU A 9 -17.08 -20.95 -7.00
CA GLU A 9 -17.21 -21.95 -5.94
C GLU A 9 -16.54 -21.48 -4.66
N TYR A 10 -17.27 -21.41 -3.57
CA TYR A 10 -16.90 -21.21 -2.16
C TYR A 10 -16.87 -19.77 -1.64
N ILE A 11 -18.07 -19.25 -1.35
CA ILE A 11 -18.24 -18.22 -0.32
C ILE A 11 -18.44 -18.94 1.02
N THR A 12 -17.61 -18.63 2.02
CA THR A 12 -17.89 -19.07 3.39
C THR A 12 -19.04 -18.24 3.98
N PHE A 13 -19.75 -18.80 4.97
CA PHE A 13 -20.78 -18.05 5.70
C PHE A 13 -20.21 -16.75 6.32
N GLY A 14 -18.97 -16.77 6.81
CA GLY A 14 -18.30 -15.58 7.36
C GLY A 14 -18.03 -14.50 6.33
N GLU A 15 -17.77 -14.84 5.08
CA GLU A 15 -17.59 -13.89 3.97
C GLU A 15 -18.92 -13.28 3.54
N ALA A 16 -19.96 -14.09 3.42
CA ALA A 16 -21.30 -13.61 3.17
C ALA A 16 -21.79 -12.67 4.29
N ALA A 17 -21.49 -12.99 5.55
CA ALA A 17 -21.84 -12.16 6.69
C ALA A 17 -21.06 -10.82 6.71
N ARG A 18 -19.80 -10.78 6.29
CA ARG A 18 -19.02 -9.52 6.14
C ARG A 18 -19.64 -8.63 5.07
N HIS A 19 -19.96 -9.17 3.92
CA HIS A 19 -20.67 -8.43 2.86
C HIS A 19 -22.05 -7.95 3.29
N ALA A 20 -22.77 -8.75 4.08
CA ALA A 20 -24.07 -8.36 4.63
C ALA A 20 -23.98 -7.16 5.58
N ARG A 21 -22.90 -7.06 6.37
CA ARG A 21 -22.64 -5.91 7.28
C ARG A 21 -22.23 -4.64 6.56
N ARG A 22 -21.76 -4.73 5.30
CA ARG A 22 -21.39 -3.58 4.47
C ARG A 22 -20.38 -2.63 5.15
N ILE A 23 -19.43 -3.19 5.87
CA ILE A 23 -18.27 -2.45 6.37
C ILE A 23 -17.21 -2.45 5.29
N PHE A 24 -16.92 -1.28 4.75
CA PHE A 24 -15.91 -1.10 3.70
C PHE A 24 -15.11 0.18 3.90
N GLY A 25 -13.92 0.21 3.35
CA GLY A 25 -13.10 1.39 3.25
C GLY A 25 -13.17 2.03 1.85
N THR A 26 -12.71 3.26 1.75
CA THR A 26 -12.50 3.91 0.47
C THR A 26 -11.14 4.59 0.43
N MET A 27 -10.52 4.59 -0.75
CA MET A 27 -9.37 5.41 -1.10
C MET A 27 -9.81 6.33 -2.25
N VAL A 28 -9.72 7.62 -2.06
CA VAL A 28 -10.13 8.59 -3.07
C VAL A 28 -8.94 9.27 -3.71
N LYS A 29 -9.04 9.53 -4.99
CA LYS A 29 -8.03 10.15 -5.84
C LYS A 29 -8.50 11.55 -6.27
N PRO A 30 -8.42 12.58 -5.40
CA PRO A 30 -9.03 13.89 -5.66
C PRO A 30 -8.45 14.61 -6.89
N ALA A 31 -7.19 14.35 -7.21
CA ALA A 31 -6.50 14.86 -8.39
C ALA A 31 -6.16 13.75 -9.41
N GLY A 32 -6.83 12.57 -9.32
CA GLY A 32 -6.57 11.43 -10.18
C GLY A 32 -5.08 11.06 -10.22
N SER A 33 -4.51 10.96 -11.41
CA SER A 33 -3.08 10.66 -11.63
C SER A 33 -2.19 11.91 -11.70
N ALA A 34 -2.73 13.12 -11.57
CA ALA A 34 -1.93 14.35 -11.59
C ALA A 34 -0.89 14.33 -10.45
N CYS A 35 0.36 14.62 -10.80
CA CYS A 35 1.47 14.68 -9.87
C CYS A 35 2.48 15.74 -10.32
N ASN A 36 3.10 16.40 -9.36
CA ASN A 36 4.19 17.35 -9.62
C ASN A 36 5.56 16.67 -9.73
N LEU A 37 5.64 15.35 -9.46
CA LEU A 37 6.83 14.52 -9.66
C LEU A 37 6.70 13.62 -10.90
N ASP A 38 7.84 13.09 -11.36
CA ASP A 38 7.96 12.10 -12.42
C ASP A 38 8.81 10.90 -11.97
N CYS A 39 8.34 10.22 -10.91
CA CYS A 39 9.03 9.06 -10.34
C CYS A 39 9.04 7.90 -11.34
N ALA A 40 10.23 7.37 -11.67
CA ALA A 40 10.40 6.38 -12.72
C ALA A 40 9.56 5.09 -12.54
N TYR A 41 9.35 4.66 -11.30
CA TYR A 41 8.60 3.44 -10.96
C TYR A 41 7.10 3.68 -10.68
N CYS A 42 6.58 4.90 -10.89
CA CYS A 42 5.22 5.21 -10.51
C CYS A 42 4.20 4.56 -11.47
N TYR A 43 3.57 3.49 -11.01
CA TYR A 43 2.52 2.78 -11.76
C TYR A 43 1.25 3.63 -11.98
N TYR A 44 1.12 4.76 -11.26
CA TYR A 44 -0.09 5.56 -11.30
C TYR A 44 -0.05 6.69 -12.35
N LEU A 45 1.14 7.15 -12.75
CA LEU A 45 1.28 8.24 -13.75
C LEU A 45 0.65 7.84 -15.10
N ASP A 46 0.81 6.59 -15.52
CA ASP A 46 0.28 6.11 -16.80
C ASP A 46 -1.26 6.00 -16.82
N LYS A 47 -1.92 6.11 -15.63
CA LYS A 47 -3.38 6.17 -15.54
C LYS A 47 -4.00 7.43 -16.17
N ALA A 48 -3.21 8.48 -16.39
CA ALA A 48 -3.65 9.67 -17.14
C ALA A 48 -4.22 9.32 -18.51
N ALA A 49 -3.69 8.28 -19.16
CA ALA A 49 -4.16 7.82 -20.46
C ALA A 49 -5.61 7.31 -20.45
N ILE A 50 -6.09 6.78 -19.31
CA ILE A 50 -7.46 6.28 -19.14
C ILE A 50 -8.46 7.45 -19.20
N TYR A 51 -8.05 8.62 -18.72
CA TYR A 51 -8.93 9.79 -18.54
C TYR A 51 -8.68 10.94 -19.54
N GLY A 52 -7.97 10.66 -20.63
CA GLY A 52 -7.80 11.60 -21.74
C GLY A 52 -6.82 12.76 -21.48
N GLY A 53 -5.89 12.60 -20.52
CA GLY A 53 -4.75 13.51 -20.31
C GLY A 53 -5.11 14.92 -19.80
N ARG A 54 -6.36 15.18 -19.38
CA ARG A 54 -6.74 16.46 -18.75
C ARG A 54 -6.23 16.47 -17.31
N GLU A 55 -5.94 17.67 -16.76
CA GLU A 55 -5.64 17.81 -15.33
C GLU A 55 -6.89 17.44 -14.52
N PRO A 56 -6.89 16.27 -13.88
CA PRO A 56 -8.07 15.77 -13.22
C PRO A 56 -8.22 16.43 -11.84
N ARG A 57 -9.41 16.87 -11.53
CA ARG A 57 -9.77 17.34 -10.20
C ARG A 57 -11.22 16.99 -9.92
N MET A 58 -11.48 16.38 -8.78
CA MET A 58 -12.85 16.15 -8.31
C MET A 58 -13.48 17.49 -7.97
N ASP A 59 -14.63 17.80 -8.58
CA ASP A 59 -15.38 19.01 -8.27
C ASP A 59 -16.08 18.94 -6.90
N PHE A 60 -16.62 20.04 -6.43
CA PHE A 60 -17.20 20.10 -5.09
C PHE A 60 -18.52 19.34 -4.96
N ASP A 61 -19.30 19.22 -6.02
CA ASP A 61 -20.56 18.48 -6.00
C ASP A 61 -20.30 16.98 -5.89
N LEU A 62 -19.32 16.49 -6.63
CA LEU A 62 -18.89 15.11 -6.57
C LEU A 62 -18.20 14.78 -5.23
N LEU A 63 -17.41 15.71 -4.68
CA LEU A 63 -16.83 15.59 -3.34
C LEU A 63 -17.90 15.47 -2.26
N GLU A 64 -18.93 16.33 -2.29
CA GLU A 64 -20.04 16.26 -1.32
C GLU A 64 -20.78 14.94 -1.44
N ARG A 65 -21.09 14.49 -2.65
CA ARG A 65 -21.71 13.20 -2.93
C ARG A 65 -20.85 12.03 -2.42
N TYR A 66 -19.56 12.06 -2.68
CA TYR A 66 -18.62 11.03 -2.19
C TYR A 66 -18.63 10.93 -0.67
N ILE A 67 -18.46 12.07 0.02
CA ILE A 67 -18.39 12.09 1.49
C ILE A 67 -19.70 11.62 2.09
N GLN A 68 -20.85 12.12 1.59
CA GLN A 68 -22.15 11.69 2.06
C GLN A 68 -22.36 10.20 1.86
N GLN A 69 -22.17 9.69 0.63
CA GLN A 69 -22.37 8.28 0.31
C GLN A 69 -21.46 7.35 1.13
N TYR A 70 -20.22 7.76 1.40
CA TYR A 70 -19.30 6.93 2.16
C TYR A 70 -19.69 6.85 3.63
N ILE A 71 -20.00 8.00 4.25
CA ILE A 71 -20.39 8.03 5.67
C ILE A 71 -21.72 7.30 5.89
N GLU A 72 -22.74 7.55 5.04
CA GLU A 72 -24.07 6.92 5.15
C GLU A 72 -24.05 5.45 4.68
N GLY A 73 -23.18 5.12 3.73
CA GLY A 73 -23.14 3.80 3.10
C GLY A 73 -22.46 2.71 3.90
N THR A 74 -21.49 3.04 4.77
CA THR A 74 -20.79 2.05 5.59
C THR A 74 -21.47 1.86 6.95
N ASP A 75 -21.52 0.62 7.44
CA ASP A 75 -22.04 0.31 8.78
C ASP A 75 -20.96 0.46 9.89
N ALA A 76 -19.78 0.97 9.55
CA ALA A 76 -18.69 1.21 10.51
C ALA A 76 -18.97 2.42 11.41
N ASP A 77 -18.64 2.31 12.70
CA ASP A 77 -18.68 3.44 13.64
C ASP A 77 -17.53 4.43 13.43
N THR A 78 -16.39 3.92 12.93
CA THR A 78 -15.24 4.73 12.51
C THR A 78 -15.12 4.72 11.01
N VAL A 79 -15.15 5.89 10.39
CA VAL A 79 -15.03 6.08 8.93
C VAL A 79 -13.68 6.68 8.62
N THR A 80 -12.82 5.89 7.95
CA THR A 80 -11.47 6.30 7.60
C THR A 80 -11.40 6.75 6.14
N PHE A 81 -11.19 8.03 5.92
CA PHE A 81 -10.92 8.58 4.61
C PHE A 81 -9.44 8.42 4.27
N VAL A 82 -9.14 7.80 3.12
CA VAL A 82 -7.78 7.65 2.60
C VAL A 82 -7.62 8.52 1.37
N TRP A 83 -6.92 9.65 1.51
CA TRP A 83 -6.64 10.61 0.44
C TRP A 83 -5.34 10.20 -0.27
N HIS A 84 -5.44 9.88 -1.55
CA HIS A 84 -4.32 9.33 -2.32
C HIS A 84 -4.39 9.85 -3.78
N GLY A 85 -3.59 9.31 -4.70
CA GLY A 85 -3.65 9.63 -6.12
C GLY A 85 -2.27 9.69 -6.74
N GLY A 86 -2.08 10.59 -7.68
CA GLY A 86 -0.75 11.06 -8.06
C GLY A 86 -0.16 11.83 -6.88
N GLU A 87 -0.53 13.11 -6.77
CA GLU A 87 -0.30 13.89 -5.54
C GLU A 87 -1.62 14.54 -5.10
N PRO A 88 -2.23 14.09 -3.99
CA PRO A 88 -3.56 14.58 -3.59
C PRO A 88 -3.60 16.08 -3.30
N LEU A 89 -2.50 16.69 -2.83
CA LEU A 89 -2.45 18.10 -2.50
C LEU A 89 -2.59 19.02 -3.72
N ILE A 90 -2.47 18.49 -4.94
CA ILE A 90 -2.78 19.21 -6.19
C ILE A 90 -4.26 19.61 -6.26
N ALA A 91 -5.16 18.89 -5.57
CA ALA A 91 -6.56 19.29 -5.47
C ALA A 91 -6.73 20.69 -4.83
N GLY A 92 -5.74 21.15 -4.03
CA GLY A 92 -5.67 22.49 -3.45
C GLY A 92 -6.17 22.56 -2.01
N TYR A 93 -5.66 23.55 -1.29
CA TYR A 93 -5.95 23.73 0.14
C TYR A 93 -7.45 23.93 0.43
N ASP A 94 -8.10 24.82 -0.32
CA ASP A 94 -9.53 25.13 -0.11
C ASP A 94 -10.43 23.93 -0.40
N TRP A 95 -9.99 23.04 -1.30
CA TRP A 95 -10.68 21.76 -1.57
C TRP A 95 -10.67 20.86 -0.32
N PHE A 96 -9.53 20.74 0.37
CA PHE A 96 -9.43 19.96 1.60
C PHE A 96 -10.17 20.63 2.78
N VAL A 97 -10.16 21.96 2.88
CA VAL A 97 -10.99 22.68 3.86
C VAL A 97 -12.46 22.32 3.65
N ARG A 98 -12.94 22.38 2.40
CA ARG A 98 -14.31 21.98 2.06
C ARG A 98 -14.58 20.50 2.38
N ALA A 99 -13.64 19.61 2.14
CA ALA A 99 -13.78 18.21 2.51
C ALA A 99 -13.99 18.02 4.02
N MET A 100 -13.24 18.75 4.86
CA MET A 100 -13.39 18.70 6.33
C MET A 100 -14.75 19.25 6.78
N GLU A 101 -15.23 20.35 6.19
CA GLU A 101 -16.57 20.87 6.47
C GLU A 101 -17.67 19.86 6.15
N LEU A 102 -17.56 19.20 5.00
CA LEU A 102 -18.52 18.18 4.57
C LEU A 102 -18.48 16.95 5.46
N GLN A 103 -17.30 16.48 5.86
CA GLN A 103 -17.16 15.37 6.82
C GLN A 103 -17.86 15.70 8.14
N GLN A 104 -17.68 16.90 8.67
CA GLN A 104 -18.36 17.33 9.90
C GLN A 104 -19.88 17.38 9.72
N ARG A 105 -20.36 17.90 8.58
CA ARG A 105 -21.80 18.00 8.25
C ARG A 105 -22.48 16.63 8.22
N TYR A 106 -21.83 15.63 7.62
CA TYR A 106 -22.40 14.29 7.41
C TYR A 106 -22.02 13.26 8.46
N ALA A 107 -21.16 13.59 9.44
CA ALA A 107 -20.60 12.63 10.41
C ALA A 107 -21.65 11.78 11.16
N ALA A 108 -22.85 12.35 11.44
CA ALA A 108 -23.98 11.64 12.06
C ALA A 108 -23.59 10.84 13.33
N GLY A 109 -22.64 11.33 14.12
CA GLY A 109 -22.14 10.67 15.33
C GLY A 109 -21.04 9.63 15.10
N LYS A 110 -20.65 9.35 13.86
CA LYS A 110 -19.51 8.48 13.54
C LYS A 110 -18.19 9.17 13.80
N HIS A 111 -17.17 8.39 14.16
CA HIS A 111 -15.81 8.89 14.32
C HIS A 111 -15.14 8.98 12.95
N ILE A 112 -14.71 10.19 12.57
CA ILE A 112 -14.04 10.42 11.27
C ILE A 112 -12.53 10.43 11.48
N VAL A 113 -11.82 9.63 10.67
CA VAL A 113 -10.35 9.56 10.65
C VAL A 113 -9.87 9.91 9.25
N ASN A 114 -8.82 10.70 9.15
CA ASN A 114 -8.22 11.08 7.89
C ASN A 114 -6.78 10.55 7.78
N THR A 115 -6.48 9.88 6.68
CA THR A 115 -5.12 9.52 6.29
C THR A 115 -4.82 10.07 4.91
N LEU A 116 -3.60 10.54 4.69
CA LEU A 116 -3.21 11.12 3.41
C LEU A 116 -1.83 10.63 3.00
N GLN A 117 -1.71 10.15 1.77
CA GLN A 117 -0.43 9.73 1.20
C GLN A 117 0.09 10.82 0.27
N THR A 118 1.26 11.38 0.59
CA THR A 118 1.89 12.46 -0.18
C THR A 118 3.35 12.18 -0.51
N ASN A 119 3.83 12.78 -1.60
CA ASN A 119 5.25 12.85 -1.88
C ASN A 119 6.00 13.88 -1.00
N GLY A 120 5.28 14.66 -0.21
CA GLY A 120 5.80 15.61 0.76
C GLY A 120 6.24 16.98 0.18
N THR A 121 6.36 17.10 -1.14
CA THR A 121 7.00 18.30 -1.73
C THR A 121 6.11 19.55 -1.77
N LEU A 122 4.79 19.40 -1.59
CA LEU A 122 3.82 20.51 -1.62
C LEU A 122 3.35 20.95 -0.22
N VAL A 123 3.80 20.26 0.82
CA VAL A 123 3.40 20.59 2.19
C VAL A 123 4.11 21.87 2.64
N ASP A 124 3.34 22.77 3.23
CA ASP A 124 3.79 23.99 3.92
C ASP A 124 3.17 24.08 5.33
N GLU A 125 3.42 25.18 6.04
CA GLU A 125 2.91 25.38 7.41
C GLU A 125 1.39 25.36 7.47
N ARG A 126 0.69 25.92 6.46
CA ARG A 126 -0.78 25.93 6.40
C ARG A 126 -1.34 24.50 6.31
N TRP A 127 -0.68 23.64 5.54
CA TRP A 127 -1.03 22.22 5.48
C TRP A 127 -0.82 21.51 6.82
N CYS A 128 0.30 21.80 7.49
CA CYS A 128 0.56 21.24 8.81
C CYS A 128 -0.51 21.62 9.83
N ASP A 129 -0.97 22.89 9.81
CA ASP A 129 -2.05 23.35 10.68
C ASP A 129 -3.38 22.64 10.37
N LEU A 130 -3.72 22.47 9.09
CA LEU A 130 -4.92 21.72 8.68
C LEU A 130 -4.85 20.26 9.12
N PHE A 131 -3.71 19.61 8.91
CA PHE A 131 -3.51 18.20 9.28
C PHE A 131 -3.63 17.99 10.78
N ARG A 132 -2.99 18.84 11.56
CA ARG A 132 -3.06 18.77 13.02
C ARG A 132 -4.48 19.05 13.53
N ALA A 133 -5.16 20.09 13.01
CA ALA A 133 -6.51 20.45 13.45
C ALA A 133 -7.55 19.35 13.18
N ASN A 134 -7.30 18.47 12.20
CA ASN A 134 -8.22 17.41 11.78
C ASN A 134 -7.64 15.99 12.04
N ASN A 135 -6.63 15.86 12.90
CA ASN A 135 -6.02 14.58 13.30
C ASN A 135 -5.65 13.67 12.12
N PHE A 136 -5.00 14.24 11.10
CA PHE A 136 -4.52 13.44 9.97
C PHE A 136 -3.33 12.56 10.38
N LEU A 137 -3.30 11.34 9.87
CA LEU A 137 -2.08 10.55 9.76
C LEU A 137 -1.53 10.69 8.35
N ILE A 138 -0.32 11.24 8.23
CA ILE A 138 0.30 11.51 6.94
C ILE A 138 1.30 10.42 6.58
N GLY A 139 1.08 9.74 5.46
CA GLY A 139 2.08 8.86 4.85
C GLY A 139 3.01 9.67 3.95
N VAL A 140 4.27 9.80 4.32
CA VAL A 140 5.28 10.52 3.54
C VAL A 140 6.11 9.53 2.73
N SER A 141 6.25 9.80 1.46
CA SER A 141 7.08 8.98 0.56
C SER A 141 8.56 9.30 0.73
N LEU A 142 9.35 8.37 1.31
CA LEU A 142 10.79 8.50 1.48
C LEU A 142 11.47 7.12 1.39
N ASP A 143 12.27 6.88 0.35
CA ASP A 143 12.78 5.54 0.04
C ASP A 143 14.05 5.15 0.83
N GLY A 144 14.68 6.08 1.53
CA GLY A 144 15.91 5.84 2.27
C GLY A 144 16.86 7.04 2.17
N PRO A 145 18.18 6.84 2.32
CA PRO A 145 19.21 7.87 2.10
C PRO A 145 19.08 8.56 0.74
N GLN A 146 19.61 9.76 0.61
CA GLN A 146 19.44 10.64 -0.53
C GLN A 146 19.72 9.96 -1.88
N ASP A 147 20.81 9.21 -1.98
CA ASP A 147 21.20 8.54 -3.22
C ASP A 147 20.23 7.43 -3.66
N ILE A 148 19.51 6.81 -2.72
CA ILE A 148 18.44 5.83 -3.01
C ILE A 148 17.16 6.57 -3.40
N HIS A 149 16.77 7.59 -2.63
CA HIS A 149 15.56 8.36 -2.87
C HIS A 149 15.63 9.08 -4.22
N ASP A 150 16.66 9.87 -4.45
CA ASP A 150 16.81 10.70 -5.65
C ASP A 150 17.16 9.89 -6.92
N ALA A 151 17.44 8.58 -6.78
CA ALA A 151 17.61 7.73 -7.96
C ALA A 151 16.37 7.69 -8.82
N PHE A 152 15.17 7.64 -8.19
CA PHE A 152 13.91 7.44 -8.90
C PHE A 152 12.83 8.46 -8.55
N ARG A 153 12.90 9.16 -7.40
CA ARG A 153 11.94 10.20 -7.02
C ARG A 153 12.46 11.56 -7.44
N ARG A 154 12.06 11.97 -8.63
CA ARG A 154 12.50 13.22 -9.24
C ARG A 154 11.29 14.08 -9.61
N ASP A 155 11.51 15.39 -9.63
CA ASP A 155 10.55 16.32 -10.20
C ASP A 155 10.54 16.23 -11.73
N ARG A 156 9.65 16.97 -12.37
CA ARG A 156 9.50 17.01 -13.83
C ARG A 156 10.70 17.63 -14.55
N LEU A 157 11.61 18.26 -13.83
CA LEU A 157 12.88 18.80 -14.35
C LEU A 157 14.05 17.82 -14.12
N GLY A 158 13.78 16.64 -13.54
CA GLY A 158 14.78 15.62 -13.25
C GLY A 158 15.61 15.86 -11.99
N LYS A 159 15.26 16.87 -11.16
CA LYS A 159 15.93 17.15 -9.89
C LYS A 159 15.44 16.19 -8.80
N GLY A 160 16.36 15.73 -7.94
CA GLY A 160 16.03 14.95 -6.76
C GLY A 160 15.19 15.73 -5.76
N THR A 161 14.40 15.02 -4.96
CA THR A 161 13.42 15.62 -4.04
C THR A 161 13.72 15.37 -2.56
N PHE A 162 14.81 14.67 -2.24
CA PHE A 162 15.16 14.27 -0.88
C PHE A 162 15.21 15.43 0.11
N ASP A 163 15.95 16.51 -0.20
CA ASP A 163 16.09 17.65 0.71
C ASP A 163 14.74 18.29 1.02
N ARG A 164 13.89 18.49 0.00
CA ARG A 164 12.55 19.04 0.18
C ARG A 164 11.64 18.15 1.03
N VAL A 165 11.73 16.82 0.86
CA VAL A 165 10.97 15.88 1.70
C VAL A 165 11.46 15.91 3.14
N MET A 166 12.77 15.99 3.38
CA MET A 166 13.32 16.12 4.74
C MET A 166 12.93 17.42 5.43
N GLU A 167 12.92 18.55 4.70
CA GLU A 167 12.38 19.83 5.21
C GLU A 167 10.91 19.69 5.64
N THR A 168 10.10 18.99 4.85
CA THR A 168 8.70 18.71 5.16
C THR A 168 8.55 17.84 6.40
N VAL A 169 9.35 16.79 6.53
CA VAL A 169 9.35 15.92 7.74
C VAL A 169 9.70 16.73 8.98
N ASP A 170 10.71 17.59 8.91
CA ASP A 170 11.10 18.45 10.03
C ASP A 170 10.02 19.50 10.36
N MET A 171 9.32 20.02 9.36
CA MET A 171 8.17 20.91 9.52
C MET A 171 7.02 20.19 10.22
N MET A 172 6.60 19.02 9.73
CA MET A 172 5.55 18.20 10.36
C MET A 172 5.87 17.90 11.82
N ARG A 173 7.12 17.54 12.13
CA ARG A 173 7.58 17.27 13.51
C ARG A 173 7.44 18.51 14.40
N ARG A 174 7.82 19.69 13.92
CA ARG A 174 7.67 20.96 14.66
C ARG A 174 6.22 21.33 14.92
N HIS A 175 5.32 21.04 13.98
CA HIS A 175 3.88 21.31 14.09
C HIS A 175 3.11 20.21 14.82
N GLY A 176 3.76 19.10 15.22
CA GLY A 176 3.10 17.98 15.91
C GLY A 176 2.11 17.24 15.02
N VAL A 177 2.38 17.14 13.72
CA VAL A 177 1.60 16.33 12.77
C VAL A 177 2.02 14.87 12.88
N GLU A 178 1.07 13.96 13.02
CA GLU A 178 1.32 12.52 13.01
C GLU A 178 1.68 12.04 11.59
N TYR A 179 2.80 11.32 11.45
CA TYR A 179 3.21 10.81 10.15
C TYR A 179 3.92 9.45 10.23
N ASN A 180 3.89 8.74 9.14
CA ASN A 180 4.69 7.54 8.90
C ASN A 180 5.42 7.64 7.55
N ILE A 181 6.39 6.75 7.31
CA ILE A 181 7.14 6.70 6.06
C ILE A 181 6.72 5.49 5.23
N LEU A 182 6.41 5.74 3.95
CA LEU A 182 6.29 4.71 2.93
C LEU A 182 7.55 4.71 2.07
N ALA A 183 8.32 3.62 2.18
CA ALA A 183 9.56 3.43 1.45
C ALA A 183 9.39 2.36 0.38
N THR A 184 9.64 2.70 -0.88
CA THR A 184 9.70 1.69 -1.93
C THR A 184 11.01 0.91 -1.85
N VAL A 185 10.91 -0.42 -1.93
CA VAL A 185 12.07 -1.30 -2.01
C VAL A 185 12.32 -1.59 -3.48
N ASN A 186 13.36 -0.98 -4.03
CA ASN A 186 13.66 -0.94 -5.46
C ASN A 186 15.09 -1.45 -5.74
N ALA A 187 15.51 -1.46 -7.01
CA ALA A 187 16.82 -1.97 -7.40
C ALA A 187 18.00 -1.25 -6.71
N ARG A 188 17.85 0.05 -6.36
CA ARG A 188 18.93 0.84 -5.69
C ARG A 188 19.07 0.51 -4.21
N SER A 189 18.03 -0.02 -3.58
CA SER A 189 18.05 -0.44 -2.18
C SER A 189 18.53 -1.90 -2.00
N ALA A 190 18.74 -2.64 -3.09
CA ALA A 190 19.24 -4.02 -3.04
C ALA A 190 20.57 -4.12 -2.28
N GLY A 191 20.67 -5.03 -1.31
CA GLY A 191 21.86 -5.21 -0.46
C GLY A 191 22.12 -4.10 0.58
N ARG A 192 21.17 -3.14 0.74
CA ARG A 192 21.31 -2.00 1.66
C ARG A 192 20.21 -1.96 2.73
N GLY A 193 19.59 -3.10 3.05
CA GLY A 193 18.44 -3.16 3.96
C GLY A 193 18.71 -2.55 5.33
N ALA A 194 19.83 -2.93 5.96
CA ALA A 194 20.20 -2.40 7.28
C ALA A 194 20.52 -0.89 7.26
N GLU A 195 21.15 -0.39 6.21
CA GLU A 195 21.45 1.03 6.03
C GLU A 195 20.17 1.85 5.88
N VAL A 196 19.26 1.42 4.97
CA VAL A 196 17.96 2.06 4.74
C VAL A 196 17.16 2.08 6.04
N TYR A 197 17.10 0.97 6.75
CA TYR A 197 16.36 0.89 8.01
C TYR A 197 16.94 1.82 9.08
N ARG A 198 18.25 1.83 9.29
CA ARG A 198 18.91 2.71 10.28
C ARG A 198 18.66 4.18 9.97
N PHE A 199 18.64 4.56 8.70
CA PHE A 199 18.27 5.90 8.29
C PHE A 199 16.79 6.19 8.61
N LEU A 200 15.86 5.36 8.12
CA LEU A 200 14.43 5.62 8.27
C LEU A 200 13.95 5.62 9.73
N ARG A 201 14.50 4.75 10.58
CA ARG A 201 14.15 4.74 12.01
C ARG A 201 14.64 5.99 12.77
N SER A 202 15.56 6.76 12.21
CA SER A 202 15.95 8.08 12.75
C SER A 202 14.97 9.18 12.35
N VAL A 203 14.13 8.90 11.34
CA VAL A 203 13.16 9.83 10.80
C VAL A 203 11.76 9.59 11.38
N THR A 204 11.39 8.34 11.57
CA THR A 204 10.03 7.94 12.03
C THR A 204 10.09 6.68 12.90
N ASP A 205 9.04 6.45 13.67
CA ASP A 205 8.81 5.22 14.42
C ASP A 205 7.82 4.25 13.71
N PHE A 206 7.33 4.60 12.51
CA PHE A 206 6.49 3.70 11.70
C PHE A 206 6.89 3.70 10.22
N ILE A 207 7.31 2.53 9.71
CA ILE A 207 7.82 2.33 8.36
C ILE A 207 7.00 1.27 7.63
N GLN A 208 6.62 1.59 6.38
CA GLN A 208 6.00 0.66 5.44
C GLN A 208 6.96 0.43 4.26
N PHE A 209 7.44 -0.79 4.09
CA PHE A 209 8.28 -1.19 2.96
C PHE A 209 7.42 -1.79 1.85
N LEU A 210 7.43 -1.17 0.68
CA LEU A 210 6.62 -1.54 -0.48
C LEU A 210 7.53 -2.01 -1.62
N PRO A 211 7.55 -3.30 -1.97
CA PRO A 211 8.40 -3.78 -3.06
C PRO A 211 7.93 -3.25 -4.41
N VAL A 212 8.88 -2.79 -5.24
CA VAL A 212 8.65 -2.44 -6.64
C VAL A 212 8.97 -3.64 -7.51
N SER A 213 7.94 -4.17 -8.19
CA SER A 213 8.08 -5.29 -9.13
C SER A 213 7.17 -5.04 -10.32
N GLU A 214 7.71 -4.36 -11.34
CA GLU A 214 6.98 -3.88 -12.51
C GLU A 214 7.60 -4.45 -13.78
N HIS A 215 6.81 -4.44 -14.87
CA HIS A 215 7.26 -4.75 -16.21
C HIS A 215 7.04 -3.54 -17.11
N VAL A 216 7.88 -3.41 -18.11
CA VAL A 216 7.85 -2.28 -19.04
C VAL A 216 8.00 -2.74 -20.47
N ILE A 217 7.48 -1.90 -21.38
CA ILE A 217 7.81 -1.92 -22.82
C ILE A 217 8.49 -0.59 -23.13
N MET A 218 9.53 -0.65 -23.96
CA MET A 218 10.12 0.52 -24.55
C MET A 218 9.56 0.70 -25.96
N GLU A 219 8.68 1.67 -26.14
CA GLU A 219 8.18 2.04 -27.46
C GLU A 219 9.24 2.85 -28.22
N GLN A 220 9.30 2.63 -29.55
CA GLN A 220 10.26 3.34 -30.38
C GLN A 220 9.99 4.86 -30.37
N GLY A 221 10.94 5.65 -29.87
CA GLY A 221 10.81 7.11 -29.73
C GLY A 221 10.22 7.59 -28.40
N ALA A 222 9.82 6.69 -27.51
CA ALA A 222 9.35 7.09 -26.17
C ALA A 222 10.51 7.58 -25.30
N ALA A 223 10.28 8.67 -24.57
CA ALA A 223 11.28 9.24 -23.65
C ALA A 223 11.52 8.37 -22.40
N ARG A 224 10.55 7.53 -22.04
CA ARG A 224 10.63 6.58 -20.92
C ARG A 224 9.89 5.28 -21.26
N PRO A 225 10.28 4.15 -20.62
CA PRO A 225 9.51 2.92 -20.74
C PRO A 225 8.13 3.06 -20.09
N HIS A 226 7.11 2.45 -20.71
CA HIS A 226 5.75 2.38 -20.17
C HIS A 226 5.60 1.16 -19.27
N ILE A 227 4.99 1.36 -18.09
CA ILE A 227 4.64 0.25 -17.20
C ILE A 227 3.44 -0.48 -17.80
N VAL A 228 3.60 -1.77 -18.00
CA VAL A 228 2.59 -2.63 -18.63
C VAL A 228 2.34 -3.87 -17.78
N PRO A 229 1.16 -4.52 -17.95
CA PRO A 229 0.95 -5.84 -17.35
C PRO A 229 2.02 -6.84 -17.80
N PRO A 230 2.51 -7.71 -16.91
CA PRO A 230 3.60 -8.65 -17.21
C PRO A 230 3.33 -9.64 -18.35
N ALA A 231 2.04 -9.90 -18.63
CA ALA A 231 1.61 -10.77 -19.73
C ALA A 231 1.60 -10.07 -21.12
N THR A 232 1.96 -8.79 -21.17
CA THR A 232 2.03 -8.02 -22.41
C THR A 232 3.19 -8.54 -23.25
N GLU A 233 2.94 -8.77 -24.54
CA GLU A 233 3.98 -9.23 -25.48
C GLU A 233 5.16 -8.23 -25.51
N GLY A 234 6.39 -8.74 -25.40
CA GLY A 234 7.60 -7.92 -25.34
C GLY A 234 7.87 -7.25 -24.00
N ALA A 235 7.03 -7.46 -22.98
CA ALA A 235 7.27 -6.89 -21.65
C ALA A 235 8.51 -7.51 -21.00
N VAL A 236 9.35 -6.65 -20.42
CA VAL A 236 10.55 -7.04 -19.67
C VAL A 236 10.48 -6.48 -18.25
N PRO A 237 11.15 -7.10 -17.26
CA PRO A 237 11.24 -6.51 -15.92
C PRO A 237 11.81 -5.09 -15.98
N ALA A 238 11.17 -4.15 -15.29
CA ALA A 238 11.62 -2.77 -15.24
C ALA A 238 12.98 -2.65 -14.53
N PRO A 239 13.90 -1.77 -15.00
CA PRO A 239 15.26 -1.67 -14.42
C PRO A 239 15.28 -1.19 -12.96
N TRP A 240 14.20 -0.62 -12.48
CA TRP A 240 14.02 -0.21 -11.09
C TRP A 240 13.38 -1.29 -10.21
N SER A 241 12.91 -2.40 -10.80
CA SER A 241 12.30 -3.49 -10.04
C SER A 241 13.34 -4.25 -9.23
N ILE A 242 12.97 -4.62 -7.99
CA ILE A 242 13.81 -5.47 -7.16
C ILE A 242 13.57 -6.95 -7.47
N SER A 243 14.64 -7.74 -7.50
CA SER A 243 14.51 -9.18 -7.65
C SER A 243 13.97 -9.84 -6.37
N ALA A 244 13.35 -11.02 -6.49
CA ALA A 244 12.84 -11.77 -5.35
C ALA A 244 13.93 -12.06 -4.30
N ALA A 245 15.12 -12.44 -4.73
CA ALA A 245 16.24 -12.72 -3.82
C ALA A 245 16.65 -11.45 -3.06
N ALA A 246 16.91 -10.35 -3.79
CA ALA A 246 17.33 -9.09 -3.20
C ALA A 246 16.26 -8.50 -2.25
N PHE A 247 14.97 -8.64 -2.56
CA PHE A 247 13.89 -8.25 -1.66
C PHE A 247 13.92 -9.07 -0.36
N GLY A 248 14.04 -10.39 -0.47
CA GLY A 248 14.12 -11.25 0.70
C GLY A 248 15.33 -10.95 1.58
N GLU A 249 16.50 -10.71 0.98
CA GLU A 249 17.72 -10.30 1.68
C GLU A 249 17.53 -8.95 2.37
N PHE A 250 17.01 -7.95 1.64
CA PHE A 250 16.70 -6.63 2.18
C PHE A 250 15.81 -6.72 3.44
N MET A 251 14.70 -7.45 3.37
CA MET A 251 13.79 -7.59 4.51
C MET A 251 14.40 -8.37 5.68
N CYS A 252 15.26 -9.35 5.42
CA CYS A 252 16.00 -10.03 6.47
C CYS A 252 17.02 -9.10 7.16
N ASP A 253 17.72 -8.27 6.40
CA ASP A 253 18.69 -7.31 6.94
C ASP A 253 18.02 -6.24 7.81
N VAL A 254 16.86 -5.71 7.35
CA VAL A 254 16.01 -4.84 8.17
C VAL A 254 15.58 -5.53 9.45
N PHE A 255 15.08 -6.77 9.35
CA PHE A 255 14.61 -7.54 10.49
C PHE A 255 15.71 -7.82 11.51
N ASP A 256 16.92 -8.12 11.05
CA ASP A 256 18.05 -8.41 11.91
C ASP A 256 18.45 -7.24 12.81
N VAL A 257 18.35 -6.01 12.31
CA VAL A 257 18.56 -4.79 13.12
C VAL A 257 17.34 -4.57 14.03
N TRP A 258 16.13 -4.58 13.47
CA TRP A 258 14.90 -4.30 14.18
C TRP A 258 14.65 -5.22 15.39
N VAL A 259 14.85 -6.54 15.20
CA VAL A 259 14.54 -7.52 16.26
C VAL A 259 15.49 -7.43 17.45
N ARG A 260 16.66 -6.80 17.28
CA ARG A 260 17.66 -6.61 18.32
C ARG A 260 17.56 -5.28 19.04
N GLU A 261 16.99 -4.27 18.38
CA GLU A 261 17.12 -2.88 18.84
C GLU A 261 15.77 -2.19 19.06
N ASP A 262 14.75 -2.49 18.27
CA ASP A 262 13.60 -1.61 18.10
C ASP A 262 12.21 -2.25 18.27
N VAL A 263 12.11 -3.50 18.68
CA VAL A 263 10.80 -4.14 18.92
C VAL A 263 10.00 -3.34 19.95
N GLY A 264 8.80 -2.88 19.54
CA GLY A 264 7.94 -2.03 20.37
C GLY A 264 8.35 -0.54 20.43
N ARG A 265 9.36 -0.14 19.62
CA ARG A 265 9.79 1.27 19.48
C ARG A 265 9.60 1.80 18.07
N CYS A 266 9.98 0.99 17.08
CA CYS A 266 9.75 1.30 15.67
C CYS A 266 8.89 0.18 15.07
N PHE A 267 7.77 0.55 14.45
CA PHE A 267 6.86 -0.38 13.82
C PHE A 267 7.24 -0.54 12.35
N VAL A 268 7.36 -1.79 11.92
CA VAL A 268 7.56 -2.13 10.51
C VAL A 268 6.35 -2.95 10.07
N GLN A 269 5.51 -2.37 9.21
CA GLN A 269 4.19 -2.91 8.85
C GLN A 269 4.22 -4.41 8.49
N LEU A 270 5.20 -4.85 7.67
CA LEU A 270 5.30 -6.26 7.29
C LEU A 270 5.60 -7.17 8.50
N PHE A 271 6.38 -6.70 9.48
CA PHE A 271 6.74 -7.50 10.65
C PHE A 271 5.55 -7.66 11.59
N ASP A 272 4.83 -6.55 11.82
CA ASP A 272 3.62 -6.57 12.64
C ASP A 272 2.52 -7.42 11.98
N ALA A 273 2.31 -7.28 10.67
CA ALA A 273 1.37 -8.11 9.91
C ALA A 273 1.75 -9.61 9.95
N THR A 274 3.05 -9.91 9.87
CA THR A 274 3.55 -11.29 9.99
C THR A 274 3.26 -11.85 11.39
N LEU A 275 3.56 -11.08 12.45
CA LEU A 275 3.29 -11.50 13.82
C LEU A 275 1.79 -11.66 14.08
N ALA A 276 0.94 -10.77 13.52
CA ALA A 276 -0.52 -10.88 13.59
C ALA A 276 -1.00 -12.21 12.99
N ASN A 277 -0.48 -12.61 11.81
CA ASN A 277 -0.79 -13.90 11.22
C ASN A 277 -0.32 -15.09 12.07
N TYR A 278 0.83 -15.00 12.75
CA TYR A 278 1.23 -15.99 13.75
C TYR A 278 0.28 -16.07 14.94
N MET A 279 -0.39 -14.98 15.28
CA MET A 279 -1.38 -14.90 16.37
C MET A 279 -2.81 -15.24 15.91
N ASN A 280 -3.02 -15.52 14.62
CA ASN A 280 -4.34 -15.72 13.99
C ASN A 280 -5.29 -14.52 14.20
N VAL A 281 -4.76 -13.30 14.15
CA VAL A 281 -5.53 -12.06 14.17
C VAL A 281 -5.37 -11.32 12.85
N PRO A 282 -6.31 -10.41 12.47
CA PRO A 282 -6.21 -9.66 11.22
C PRO A 282 -4.88 -8.91 11.10
N PRO A 283 -4.14 -9.07 9.98
CA PRO A 283 -2.79 -8.49 9.84
C PRO A 283 -2.76 -6.98 9.59
N GLY A 284 -3.91 -6.33 9.40
CA GLY A 284 -4.01 -4.89 9.17
C GLY A 284 -3.53 -4.42 7.78
N VAL A 285 -3.07 -5.34 6.92
CA VAL A 285 -2.64 -5.04 5.55
C VAL A 285 -3.17 -6.10 4.58
N CYS A 286 -3.83 -5.63 3.51
CA CYS A 286 -4.55 -6.52 2.58
C CYS A 286 -3.65 -7.53 1.86
N SER A 287 -2.35 -7.21 1.63
CA SER A 287 -1.40 -8.13 1.02
C SER A 287 -1.20 -9.42 1.83
N MET A 288 -1.29 -9.33 3.16
CA MET A 288 -1.13 -10.46 4.08
C MET A 288 -2.46 -11.09 4.53
N CYS A 289 -3.61 -10.60 4.02
CA CYS A 289 -4.93 -11.22 4.24
C CYS A 289 -5.19 -12.36 3.25
N GLU A 290 -6.09 -13.27 3.60
CA GLU A 290 -6.53 -14.38 2.74
C GLU A 290 -7.29 -13.89 1.50
N THR A 291 -8.14 -12.88 1.67
CA THR A 291 -8.93 -12.22 0.64
C THR A 291 -8.57 -10.73 0.55
N CYS A 292 -9.04 -10.02 -0.46
CA CYS A 292 -8.92 -8.57 -0.59
C CYS A 292 -10.27 -7.94 -1.00
N GLY A 293 -10.28 -6.68 -1.45
CA GLY A 293 -11.51 -6.02 -1.93
C GLY A 293 -12.35 -5.36 -0.83
N GLU A 294 -11.79 -5.11 0.35
CA GLU A 294 -12.48 -4.40 1.43
C GLU A 294 -12.36 -2.87 1.33
N THR A 295 -11.56 -2.38 0.38
CA THR A 295 -11.36 -0.95 0.14
C THR A 295 -11.61 -0.65 -1.33
N LEU A 296 -12.63 0.17 -1.61
CA LEU A 296 -12.91 0.67 -2.95
C LEU A 296 -11.99 1.86 -3.28
N VAL A 297 -11.70 2.06 -4.55
CA VAL A 297 -11.02 3.26 -5.03
C VAL A 297 -12.00 4.12 -5.79
N VAL A 298 -12.04 5.40 -5.45
CA VAL A 298 -12.89 6.41 -6.11
C VAL A 298 -11.99 7.40 -6.83
N GLU A 299 -12.14 7.47 -8.14
CA GLU A 299 -11.40 8.41 -8.99
C GLU A 299 -12.03 9.81 -8.98
N HIS A 300 -11.24 10.78 -9.45
CA HIS A 300 -11.63 12.21 -9.51
C HIS A 300 -12.92 12.47 -10.29
N ASN A 301 -13.31 11.61 -11.22
CA ASN A 301 -14.53 11.68 -12.02
C ASN A 301 -15.69 10.84 -11.46
N GLY A 302 -15.50 10.23 -10.28
CA GLY A 302 -16.49 9.39 -9.62
C GLY A 302 -16.46 7.92 -9.99
N ASP A 303 -15.62 7.49 -10.92
CA ASP A 303 -15.44 6.07 -11.23
C ASP A 303 -14.93 5.28 -10.03
N VAL A 304 -15.46 4.08 -9.84
CA VAL A 304 -15.14 3.22 -8.70
C VAL A 304 -14.51 1.92 -9.16
N TYR A 305 -13.38 1.58 -8.53
CA TYR A 305 -12.60 0.37 -8.79
C TYR A 305 -12.40 -0.46 -7.53
N PRO A 306 -12.13 -1.78 -7.66
CA PRO A 306 -11.98 -2.68 -6.51
C PRO A 306 -10.68 -2.48 -5.72
N CYS A 307 -9.65 -1.85 -6.32
CA CYS A 307 -8.35 -1.63 -5.72
C CYS A 307 -7.54 -0.64 -6.57
N ASP A 308 -6.66 0.17 -5.96
CA ASP A 308 -5.85 1.17 -6.69
C ASP A 308 -4.79 0.56 -7.62
N HIS A 309 -4.39 -0.67 -7.38
CA HIS A 309 -3.56 -1.42 -8.34
C HIS A 309 -4.33 -1.91 -9.57
N PHE A 310 -5.66 -1.91 -9.52
CA PHE A 310 -6.55 -2.44 -10.57
C PHE A 310 -7.46 -1.35 -11.15
N VAL A 311 -6.96 -0.13 -11.24
CA VAL A 311 -7.61 0.98 -11.98
C VAL A 311 -7.33 0.77 -13.48
N TYR A 312 -8.21 -0.04 -14.11
CA TYR A 312 -8.23 -0.33 -15.54
C TYR A 312 -9.67 -0.47 -15.99
N PRO A 313 -10.01 -0.15 -17.25
CA PRO A 313 -11.41 -0.16 -17.73
C PRO A 313 -12.15 -1.48 -17.46
N GLU A 314 -11.47 -2.61 -17.56
CA GLU A 314 -12.05 -3.94 -17.31
C GLU A 314 -12.43 -4.19 -15.85
N PHE A 315 -11.88 -3.43 -14.91
CA PHE A 315 -12.18 -3.51 -13.48
C PHE A 315 -13.14 -2.42 -12.99
N LEU A 316 -13.63 -1.55 -13.86
CA LEU A 316 -14.60 -0.52 -13.49
C LEU A 316 -15.87 -1.18 -12.89
N LEU A 317 -16.20 -0.82 -11.66
CA LEU A 317 -17.37 -1.36 -10.94
C LEU A 317 -18.63 -0.52 -11.13
N GLY A 318 -18.49 0.80 -11.22
CA GLY A 318 -19.58 1.76 -11.35
C GLY A 318 -19.09 3.18 -11.19
N ASN A 319 -20.00 4.14 -11.04
CA ASN A 319 -19.67 5.56 -10.85
C ASN A 319 -20.63 6.19 -9.84
N ILE A 320 -20.08 6.89 -8.83
CA ILE A 320 -20.88 7.51 -7.75
C ILE A 320 -21.81 8.63 -8.23
N GLY A 321 -21.70 9.07 -9.48
CA GLY A 321 -22.63 10.04 -10.10
C GLY A 321 -24.04 9.46 -10.24
N HIS A 322 -24.17 8.14 -10.38
CA HIS A 322 -25.45 7.46 -10.58
C HIS A 322 -25.61 6.16 -9.77
N ASP A 323 -24.53 5.61 -9.21
CA ASP A 323 -24.56 4.42 -8.35
C ASP A 323 -24.27 4.81 -6.90
N THR A 324 -24.60 3.94 -5.93
CA THR A 324 -24.17 4.15 -4.54
C THR A 324 -22.93 3.32 -4.21
N LEU A 325 -22.00 3.88 -3.39
CA LEU A 325 -20.84 3.13 -2.91
C LEU A 325 -21.25 1.82 -2.20
N ARG A 326 -22.38 1.85 -1.50
CA ARG A 326 -22.93 0.69 -0.80
C ARG A 326 -23.30 -0.43 -1.76
N ASP A 327 -23.97 -0.12 -2.87
CA ASP A 327 -24.39 -1.11 -3.86
C ASP A 327 -23.20 -1.62 -4.67
N ILE A 328 -22.26 -0.73 -5.02
CA ILE A 328 -21.01 -1.09 -5.69
C ILE A 328 -20.21 -2.08 -4.82
N PHE A 329 -20.03 -1.79 -3.53
CA PHE A 329 -19.33 -2.69 -2.60
C PHE A 329 -20.05 -4.04 -2.44
N GLY A 330 -21.40 -4.03 -2.38
CA GLY A 330 -22.21 -5.24 -2.29
C GLY A 330 -22.33 -6.03 -3.58
N SER A 331 -21.75 -5.56 -4.70
CA SER A 331 -21.89 -6.21 -5.99
C SER A 331 -21.15 -7.55 -6.06
N GLU A 332 -21.69 -8.47 -6.87
CA GLU A 332 -21.05 -9.77 -7.17
C GLU A 332 -19.64 -9.58 -7.74
N ARG A 333 -19.41 -8.56 -8.58
CA ARG A 333 -18.09 -8.27 -9.16
C ARG A 333 -17.06 -7.93 -8.10
N GLN A 334 -17.43 -7.10 -7.09
CA GLN A 334 -16.54 -6.74 -5.99
C GLN A 334 -16.23 -7.95 -5.10
N LEU A 335 -17.24 -8.75 -4.78
CA LEU A 335 -17.08 -9.97 -4.00
C LEU A 335 -16.14 -10.96 -4.70
N GLN A 336 -16.37 -11.23 -5.98
CA GLN A 336 -15.54 -12.15 -6.76
C GLN A 336 -14.09 -11.64 -6.92
N PHE A 337 -13.89 -10.33 -7.07
CA PHE A 337 -12.55 -9.74 -7.06
C PHE A 337 -11.82 -10.05 -5.75
N GLY A 338 -12.47 -9.85 -4.62
CA GLY A 338 -11.87 -10.11 -3.30
C GLY A 338 -11.52 -11.59 -3.09
N LEU A 339 -12.45 -12.49 -3.44
CA LEU A 339 -12.29 -13.93 -3.31
C LEU A 339 -11.25 -14.51 -4.29
N ALA A 340 -11.07 -13.88 -5.46
CA ALA A 340 -10.10 -14.33 -6.45
C ALA A 340 -8.68 -14.41 -5.87
N LYS A 341 -8.33 -13.56 -4.91
CA LYS A 341 -7.03 -13.62 -4.23
C LYS A 341 -6.75 -15.01 -3.63
N ARG A 342 -7.72 -15.62 -2.98
CA ARG A 342 -7.63 -16.97 -2.40
C ARG A 342 -7.85 -18.07 -3.46
N ASN A 343 -8.88 -17.89 -4.28
CA ASN A 343 -9.41 -18.95 -5.15
C ASN A 343 -8.54 -19.21 -6.39
N THR A 344 -7.62 -18.30 -6.73
CA THR A 344 -6.71 -18.43 -7.89
C THR A 344 -5.27 -18.75 -7.52
N LEU A 345 -5.03 -19.23 -6.29
CA LEU A 345 -3.69 -19.63 -5.86
C LEU A 345 -3.19 -20.84 -6.64
N PRO A 346 -1.94 -20.84 -7.16
CA PRO A 346 -1.33 -21.99 -7.80
C PRO A 346 -1.11 -23.13 -6.81
N ARG A 347 -1.02 -24.37 -7.30
CA ARG A 347 -0.80 -25.59 -6.48
C ARG A 347 0.41 -25.46 -5.55
N GLU A 348 1.48 -24.78 -5.98
CA GLU A 348 2.64 -24.51 -5.14
C GLU A 348 2.27 -23.70 -3.89
N CYS A 349 1.40 -22.69 -4.01
CA CYS A 349 0.91 -21.91 -2.86
C CYS A 349 0.00 -22.73 -1.95
N LEU A 350 -0.89 -23.55 -2.53
CA LEU A 350 -1.81 -24.41 -1.75
C LEU A 350 -1.07 -25.41 -0.85
N ARG A 351 0.12 -25.85 -1.26
CA ARG A 351 0.97 -26.81 -0.50
C ARG A 351 2.06 -26.13 0.31
N CYS A 352 2.15 -24.77 0.26
CA CYS A 352 3.23 -24.04 0.91
C CYS A 352 3.03 -23.95 2.43
N GLN A 353 4.05 -24.30 3.20
CA GLN A 353 4.03 -24.18 4.66
C GLN A 353 3.85 -22.73 5.15
N TYR A 354 4.23 -21.73 4.34
CA TYR A 354 4.08 -20.31 4.65
C TYR A 354 2.76 -19.72 4.16
N ARG A 355 1.86 -20.54 3.60
CA ARG A 355 0.55 -20.02 3.14
C ARG A 355 -0.22 -19.26 4.23
N PRO A 356 -0.27 -19.72 5.50
CA PRO A 356 -0.98 -19.00 6.55
C PRO A 356 -0.40 -17.60 6.86
N LEU A 357 0.86 -17.35 6.49
CA LEU A 357 1.53 -16.05 6.69
C LEU A 357 1.44 -15.17 5.45
N CYS A 358 1.47 -15.76 4.25
CA CYS A 358 1.66 -15.07 2.98
C CYS A 358 0.34 -14.90 2.20
N HIS A 359 -0.56 -15.89 2.24
CA HIS A 359 -1.79 -15.98 1.45
C HIS A 359 -1.59 -15.67 -0.05
N GLY A 360 -0.36 -15.92 -0.57
CA GLY A 360 0.03 -15.61 -1.94
C GLY A 360 0.31 -14.14 -2.21
N GLU A 361 0.32 -13.30 -1.18
CA GLU A 361 0.56 -11.85 -1.21
C GLU A 361 -0.38 -11.10 -2.20
N CYS A 362 -0.01 -9.92 -2.69
CA CYS A 362 -0.86 -9.09 -3.53
C CYS A 362 -1.05 -9.70 -4.93
N PRO A 363 -2.27 -9.81 -5.47
CA PRO A 363 -2.52 -10.25 -6.84
C PRO A 363 -1.77 -9.45 -7.91
N LYS A 364 -1.45 -8.18 -7.65
CA LYS A 364 -0.63 -7.34 -8.53
C LYS A 364 0.71 -7.99 -8.87
N HIS A 365 1.32 -8.70 -7.93
CA HIS A 365 2.63 -9.32 -8.11
C HIS A 365 2.56 -10.78 -8.61
N ARG A 366 1.35 -11.33 -8.87
CA ARG A 366 1.13 -12.73 -9.25
C ARG A 366 1.23 -12.98 -10.75
N PHE A 367 2.37 -12.70 -11.33
CA PHE A 367 2.63 -12.88 -12.76
C PHE A 367 3.71 -13.92 -13.07
N ALA A 368 4.29 -14.55 -12.06
CA ALA A 368 5.25 -15.63 -12.28
C ALA A 368 4.53 -16.97 -12.48
N VAL A 369 5.26 -17.91 -13.09
CA VAL A 369 4.84 -19.31 -13.27
C VAL A 369 5.47 -20.15 -12.17
N SER A 370 4.67 -21.01 -11.52
CA SER A 370 5.14 -21.91 -10.48
C SER A 370 5.98 -23.05 -11.06
N LYS A 371 6.72 -23.76 -10.22
CA LYS A 371 7.48 -24.96 -10.64
C LYS A 371 6.59 -26.08 -11.22
N SER A 372 5.31 -26.08 -10.86
CA SER A 372 4.32 -27.01 -11.42
C SER A 372 3.66 -26.54 -12.71
N GLY A 373 4.13 -25.43 -13.29
CA GLY A 373 3.61 -24.86 -14.53
C GLY A 373 2.33 -24.02 -14.36
N ASP A 374 1.86 -23.81 -13.12
CA ASP A 374 0.67 -23.00 -12.87
C ASP A 374 1.02 -21.50 -12.93
N ALA A 375 0.22 -20.71 -13.60
CA ALA A 375 0.30 -19.25 -13.58
C ALA A 375 -0.17 -18.67 -12.22
N GLY A 376 0.17 -17.42 -11.94
CA GLY A 376 -0.32 -16.70 -10.77
C GLY A 376 0.52 -16.87 -9.51
N LEU A 377 1.76 -17.34 -9.62
CA LEU A 377 2.72 -17.29 -8.52
C LEU A 377 3.20 -15.84 -8.34
N ASN A 378 3.34 -15.42 -7.09
CA ASN A 378 3.94 -14.12 -6.78
C ASN A 378 5.40 -14.07 -7.25
N ALA A 379 5.78 -13.06 -8.00
CA ALA A 379 7.12 -12.88 -8.53
C ALA A 379 8.20 -12.76 -7.43
N LEU A 380 7.80 -12.25 -6.24
CA LEU A 380 8.66 -12.11 -5.08
C LEU A 380 8.60 -13.31 -4.12
N CYS A 381 7.94 -14.42 -4.52
CA CYS A 381 7.71 -15.60 -3.68
C CYS A 381 8.98 -16.13 -3.01
N ALA A 382 10.09 -16.22 -3.76
CA ALA A 382 11.36 -16.72 -3.21
C ALA A 382 11.89 -15.81 -2.09
N GLY A 383 11.72 -14.49 -2.23
CA GLY A 383 12.09 -13.50 -1.22
C GLY A 383 11.24 -13.61 0.04
N TYR A 384 9.91 -13.72 -0.10
CA TYR A 384 9.02 -13.95 1.04
C TYR A 384 9.33 -15.27 1.76
N LYS A 385 9.60 -16.36 1.03
CA LYS A 385 10.01 -17.63 1.64
C LYS A 385 11.33 -17.51 2.40
N LEU A 386 12.29 -16.74 1.87
CA LEU A 386 13.56 -16.44 2.56
C LEU A 386 13.28 -15.68 3.85
N PHE A 387 12.50 -14.60 3.79
CA PHE A 387 12.11 -13.77 4.91
C PHE A 387 11.38 -14.59 6.00
N PHE A 388 10.33 -15.33 5.67
CA PHE A 388 9.58 -16.11 6.65
C PHE A 388 10.46 -17.18 7.30
N ARG A 389 11.29 -17.88 6.52
CA ARG A 389 12.22 -18.88 7.08
C ARG A 389 13.21 -18.24 8.05
N HIS A 390 13.76 -17.08 7.72
CA HIS A 390 14.72 -16.36 8.55
C HIS A 390 14.08 -15.85 9.85
N THR A 391 12.88 -15.31 9.77
CA THR A 391 12.21 -14.67 10.90
C THR A 391 11.45 -15.66 11.80
N GLN A 392 11.17 -16.87 11.32
CA GLN A 392 10.35 -17.86 12.01
C GLN A 392 10.72 -18.06 13.49
N PRO A 393 11.98 -18.34 13.89
CA PRO A 393 12.31 -18.62 15.29
C PRO A 393 12.07 -17.38 16.19
N TYR A 394 12.20 -16.18 15.64
CA TYR A 394 11.93 -14.93 16.36
C TYR A 394 10.43 -14.68 16.49
N MET A 395 9.67 -14.86 15.41
CA MET A 395 8.21 -14.68 15.40
C MET A 395 7.52 -15.68 16.33
N GLU A 396 7.92 -16.95 16.30
CA GLU A 396 7.40 -17.96 17.22
C GLU A 396 7.68 -17.61 18.68
N ARG A 397 8.87 -17.07 18.97
CA ARG A 397 9.20 -16.61 20.32
C ARG A 397 8.41 -15.39 20.74
N MET A 398 8.22 -14.39 19.87
CA MET A 398 7.37 -13.23 20.15
C MET A 398 5.91 -13.66 20.36
N ARG A 399 5.39 -14.57 19.52
CA ARG A 399 4.07 -15.19 19.73
C ARG A 399 3.96 -15.82 21.12
N HIS A 400 4.98 -16.59 21.55
CA HIS A 400 4.98 -17.21 22.88
C HIS A 400 4.98 -16.18 24.01
N LEU A 401 5.71 -15.07 23.88
CA LEU A 401 5.68 -13.95 24.81
C LEU A 401 4.27 -13.36 24.92
N LEU A 402 3.65 -13.06 23.77
CA LEU A 402 2.29 -12.49 23.71
C LEU A 402 1.24 -13.42 24.35
N VAL A 403 1.30 -14.72 24.09
CA VAL A 403 0.41 -15.72 24.72
C VAL A 403 0.56 -15.71 26.25
N LYS A 404 1.77 -15.42 26.74
CA LYS A 404 2.06 -15.23 28.19
C LYS A 404 1.80 -13.84 28.71
N GLN A 405 1.15 -12.96 27.92
CA GLN A 405 0.89 -11.55 28.26
C GLN A 405 2.18 -10.76 28.55
N GLN A 406 3.28 -11.14 27.93
CA GLN A 406 4.55 -10.44 27.99
C GLN A 406 4.77 -9.60 26.74
N PRO A 407 5.41 -8.42 26.82
CA PRO A 407 5.63 -7.57 25.66
C PRO A 407 6.59 -8.25 24.67
N PRO A 408 6.36 -8.15 23.34
CA PRO A 408 7.23 -8.71 22.30
C PRO A 408 8.68 -8.20 22.41
N ALA A 409 8.86 -6.97 22.92
CA ALA A 409 10.16 -6.36 23.17
C ALA A 409 11.09 -7.19 24.06
N ALA A 410 10.54 -8.07 24.91
CA ALA A 410 11.32 -8.98 25.75
C ALA A 410 12.16 -10.00 24.94
N ILE A 411 11.96 -10.08 23.63
CA ILE A 411 12.80 -10.90 22.73
C ILE A 411 14.22 -10.31 22.55
N MET A 412 14.39 -8.99 22.62
CA MET A 412 15.62 -8.31 22.21
C MET A 412 16.89 -8.84 22.89
N PRO A 413 16.95 -9.11 24.22
CA PRO A 413 18.14 -9.65 24.86
C PRO A 413 18.50 -11.04 24.34
N TRP A 414 17.52 -11.87 23.98
CA TRP A 414 17.76 -13.16 23.37
C TRP A 414 18.21 -13.01 21.92
N ALA A 415 17.57 -12.12 21.13
CA ALA A 415 17.92 -11.87 19.73
C ALA A 415 19.35 -11.39 19.56
N ARG A 416 19.87 -10.54 20.50
CA ARG A 416 21.26 -10.07 20.49
C ARG A 416 22.29 -11.20 20.63
N ARG A 417 21.93 -12.34 21.21
CA ARG A 417 22.81 -13.51 21.35
C ARG A 417 22.78 -14.44 20.14
N GLN A 418 21.82 -14.26 19.24
CA GLN A 418 21.74 -15.05 18.02
C GLN A 418 22.70 -14.53 16.95
N PRO A 419 23.27 -15.41 16.11
CA PRO A 419 24.14 -14.97 15.02
C PRO A 419 23.35 -14.05 14.05
N MET A 420 24.01 -12.99 13.61
CA MET A 420 23.52 -12.18 12.50
C MET A 420 23.83 -12.87 11.17
N ARG A 421 23.07 -12.53 10.12
CA ARG A 421 23.45 -12.94 8.75
C ARG A 421 24.83 -12.33 8.43
N LYS A 422 25.65 -13.11 7.70
CA LYS A 422 26.98 -12.64 7.28
C LYS A 422 26.83 -11.41 6.38
N GLY A 423 27.52 -10.34 6.70
CA GLY A 423 27.53 -9.11 5.92
C GLY A 423 26.83 -7.89 6.55
N LEU A 424 26.27 -8.04 7.76
CA LEU A 424 25.66 -6.92 8.54
C LEU A 424 26.60 -6.35 9.59
#